data_b827321ef9b15c038ad9a0a5b4b1cbc1
#
_entry.id   b827321ef9b15c038ad9a0a5b4b1cbc1
#
_cell.length_a   1.000
_cell.length_b   1.000
_cell.length_c   1.000
_cell.angle_alpha   90.00
_cell.angle_beta   90.00
_cell.angle_gamma   90.00
#
_symmetry.space_group_name_H-M   'P 1'
#
loop_
_entity.id
_entity.type
_entity.pdbx_description
1 polymer ?
#
loop_
_entity_poly.entity_id
_entity_poly.type
_entity_poly.pdbx_seq_one_letter_code
_entity_poly.pdbx_strand_id
1 'polypeptide(L)'
;MTLEEESRLSFYRELTVLDEKKNIVLVQDIRNSELCVKKTLDIYSRDVYEQLASVRIEGVPAVKECVADDGKLIVVEEYVQGRSLKQVLDEQGLLNEEQAYDIAVQLADILVRLHQLEPAIVHRDIKPSNIIIEKNGHVNLIDFNAARHVNADKNEDTRMLGTVYFAAPEQFGFGQSDERTDIYGLGATINYIMTGDKPGAGIAECRFSDILKKCLMVDAKDRYQSAEELRGVLDMLNYSIVQDNRKKAETAFGKDNTISVVRTYRNIRDIIVKMYRKYQKRNYDIDTSWRRYLLPGFRRLNVVYCLIALVWYAVIVWMTITFAVTDSKTGIPVTGGELTMYKMAVFVLLFGMTMWFGNYLNIRRKLPGMKKINVLSTILTFGYAFTISFMFLAFFAIFMAIIGYL
;
A
#
# COMPACT_ATOMS: atom_id res chain seq x y z
N MET A 1 33.23 7.36 0.10
CA MET A 1 32.49 6.48 -0.85
C MET A 1 33.44 5.41 -1.41
N THR A 2 33.02 4.16 -1.53
CA THR A 2 33.76 3.06 -2.16
C THR A 2 33.51 3.03 -3.67
N LEU A 3 34.39 2.36 -4.45
CA LEU A 3 34.19 2.18 -5.90
C LEU A 3 32.89 1.45 -6.25
N GLU A 4 32.46 0.53 -5.38
CA GLU A 4 31.20 -0.18 -5.55
C GLU A 4 29.97 0.75 -5.36
N GLU A 5 30.01 1.60 -4.33
CA GLU A 5 28.97 2.61 -4.07
C GLU A 5 28.90 3.65 -5.21
N GLU A 6 30.06 4.09 -5.70
CA GLU A 6 30.14 4.99 -6.85
C GLU A 6 29.55 4.34 -8.11
N SER A 7 29.89 3.07 -8.37
CA SER A 7 29.31 2.30 -9.46
C SER A 7 27.80 2.17 -9.35
N ARG A 8 27.24 1.93 -8.15
CA ARG A 8 25.77 1.87 -7.95
C ARG A 8 25.11 3.22 -8.21
N LEU A 9 25.68 4.31 -7.74
CA LEU A 9 25.15 5.64 -7.95
C LEU A 9 25.22 6.09 -9.42
N SER A 10 26.18 5.59 -10.21
CA SER A 10 26.33 5.92 -11.63
C SER A 10 25.16 5.44 -12.50
N PHE A 11 24.35 4.49 -12.03
CA PHE A 11 23.14 4.07 -12.72
C PHE A 11 21.99 5.08 -12.64
N TYR A 12 22.08 6.12 -11.81
CA TYR A 12 21.04 7.12 -11.63
C TYR A 12 21.38 8.41 -12.41
N ARG A 13 20.85 8.50 -13.65
CA ARG A 13 21.03 9.67 -14.52
C ARG A 13 20.18 10.83 -14.05
N GLU A 14 20.80 11.96 -13.78
CA GLU A 14 20.09 13.19 -13.40
C GLU A 14 19.25 13.74 -14.57
N LEU A 15 18.00 14.11 -14.27
CA LEU A 15 17.04 14.64 -15.23
C LEU A 15 16.79 16.13 -15.00
N THR A 16 16.42 16.51 -13.76
CA THR A 16 16.12 17.89 -13.41
C THR A 16 16.25 18.14 -11.92
N VAL A 17 16.61 19.35 -11.53
CA VAL A 17 16.66 19.77 -10.13
C VAL A 17 15.24 20.07 -9.66
N LEU A 18 14.81 19.42 -8.57
CA LEU A 18 13.50 19.65 -7.95
C LEU A 18 13.55 20.74 -6.89
N ASP A 19 14.65 20.81 -6.11
CA ASP A 19 14.89 21.82 -5.09
C ASP A 19 16.40 22.05 -4.93
N GLU A 20 16.90 23.20 -5.41
CA GLU A 20 18.32 23.57 -5.31
C GLU A 20 18.77 23.76 -3.86
N LYS A 21 17.92 24.37 -3.02
CA LYS A 21 18.27 24.69 -1.62
C LYS A 21 18.43 23.43 -0.77
N LYS A 22 17.71 22.37 -1.13
CA LYS A 22 17.72 21.09 -0.44
C LYS A 22 18.58 20.04 -1.15
N ASN A 23 19.23 20.37 -2.25
CA ASN A 23 19.97 19.42 -3.10
C ASN A 23 19.14 18.20 -3.48
N ILE A 24 17.90 18.43 -3.99
CA ILE A 24 16.98 17.39 -4.41
C ILE A 24 16.90 17.36 -5.93
N VAL A 25 17.22 16.22 -6.53
CA VAL A 25 17.29 16.01 -7.99
C VAL A 25 16.40 14.84 -8.38
N LEU A 26 15.62 15.01 -9.44
CA LEU A 26 14.92 13.90 -10.10
C LEU A 26 15.95 13.13 -10.94
N VAL A 27 16.02 11.83 -10.73
CA VAL A 27 16.93 10.94 -11.45
C VAL A 27 16.17 9.78 -12.08
N GLN A 28 16.75 9.17 -13.10
CA GLN A 28 16.24 7.96 -13.71
C GLN A 28 17.24 6.82 -13.52
N ASP A 29 16.79 5.70 -12.97
CA ASP A 29 17.55 4.47 -12.98
C ASP A 29 17.60 3.93 -14.41
N ILE A 30 18.77 3.96 -15.02
CA ILE A 30 18.97 3.54 -16.43
C ILE A 30 18.76 2.03 -16.65
N ARG A 31 18.77 1.23 -15.59
CA ARG A 31 18.59 -0.24 -15.65
C ARG A 31 17.15 -0.65 -15.90
N ASN A 32 16.19 0.13 -15.37
CA ASN A 32 14.75 -0.20 -15.42
C ASN A 32 13.86 0.98 -15.83
N SER A 33 14.47 2.15 -16.12
CA SER A 33 13.79 3.40 -16.45
C SER A 33 12.87 3.96 -15.33
N GLU A 34 13.06 3.51 -14.09
CA GLU A 34 12.30 3.97 -12.93
C GLU A 34 12.73 5.39 -12.54
N LEU A 35 11.74 6.25 -12.21
CA LEU A 35 12.04 7.58 -11.70
C LEU A 35 12.31 7.49 -10.19
N CYS A 36 13.37 8.17 -9.75
CA CYS A 36 13.80 8.25 -8.36
C CYS A 36 14.11 9.70 -7.98
N VAL A 37 14.21 9.94 -6.69
CA VAL A 37 14.67 11.22 -6.13
C VAL A 37 16.02 10.97 -5.46
N LYS A 38 17.03 11.73 -5.90
CA LYS A 38 18.37 11.75 -5.27
C LYS A 38 18.45 12.98 -4.37
N LYS A 39 18.83 12.78 -3.12
CA LYS A 39 19.03 13.82 -2.11
C LYS A 39 20.45 13.76 -1.60
N THR A 40 21.05 14.93 -1.35
CA THR A 40 22.36 15.02 -0.66
C THR A 40 22.15 15.78 0.65
N LEU A 41 22.28 15.07 1.77
CA LEU A 41 21.88 15.51 3.09
C LEU A 41 23.10 15.89 3.93
N ASP A 42 23.09 17.08 4.54
CA ASP A 42 24.10 17.53 5.52
C ASP A 42 23.71 17.13 6.96
N ILE A 43 22.39 16.97 7.23
CA ILE A 43 21.83 16.57 8.52
C ILE A 43 21.00 15.30 8.28
N TYR A 44 21.35 14.21 8.96
CA TYR A 44 20.71 12.91 8.76
C TYR A 44 20.98 11.96 9.93
N SER A 45 20.16 10.92 10.03
CA SER A 45 20.46 9.70 10.79
C SER A 45 20.69 8.57 9.81
N ARG A 46 21.92 8.12 9.67
CA ARG A 46 22.30 7.05 8.74
C ARG A 46 21.55 5.77 9.03
N ASP A 47 21.48 5.38 10.30
CA ASP A 47 20.84 4.13 10.74
C ASP A 47 19.34 4.09 10.37
N VAL A 48 18.65 5.25 10.42
CA VAL A 48 17.25 5.36 9.97
C VAL A 48 17.13 5.07 8.48
N TYR A 49 17.99 5.66 7.65
CA TYR A 49 17.95 5.43 6.21
C TYR A 49 18.34 4.01 5.82
N GLU A 50 19.31 3.40 6.51
CA GLU A 50 19.68 1.99 6.33
C GLU A 50 18.53 1.06 6.70
N GLN A 51 17.80 1.35 7.79
CA GLN A 51 16.62 0.58 8.17
C GLN A 51 15.50 0.75 7.14
N LEU A 52 15.21 1.99 6.67
CA LEU A 52 14.23 2.24 5.62
C LEU A 52 14.58 1.57 4.29
N ALA A 53 15.87 1.41 3.98
CA ALA A 53 16.33 0.67 2.81
C ALA A 53 16.09 -0.85 2.92
N SER A 54 16.06 -1.38 4.15
CA SER A 54 15.85 -2.81 4.41
C SER A 54 14.39 -3.24 4.44
N VAL A 55 13.44 -2.28 4.58
CA VAL A 55 12.01 -2.55 4.73
C VAL A 55 11.18 -1.83 3.68
N ARG A 56 10.00 -2.35 3.37
CA ARG A 56 9.02 -1.67 2.51
C ARG A 56 7.80 -1.29 3.33
N ILE A 57 7.59 0.00 3.51
CA ILE A 57 6.46 0.56 4.26
C ILE A 57 5.50 1.23 3.27
N GLU A 58 4.23 0.86 3.33
CA GLU A 58 3.20 1.50 2.50
C GLU A 58 2.98 2.95 2.96
N GLY A 59 3.01 3.90 2.01
CA GLY A 59 2.95 5.33 2.31
C GLY A 59 4.31 5.95 2.65
N VAL A 60 5.42 5.21 2.52
CA VAL A 60 6.78 5.72 2.63
C VAL A 60 7.54 5.36 1.35
N PRO A 61 8.24 6.32 0.69
CA PRO A 61 9.07 6.02 -0.48
C PRO A 61 10.14 4.98 -0.15
N ALA A 62 10.34 3.99 -1.02
CA ALA A 62 11.40 3.02 -0.83
C ALA A 62 12.77 3.68 -1.01
N VAL A 63 13.65 3.51 -0.05
CA VAL A 63 15.05 3.88 -0.18
C VAL A 63 15.75 2.82 -1.05
N LYS A 64 16.36 3.27 -2.14
CA LYS A 64 17.08 2.42 -3.11
C LYS A 64 18.56 2.36 -2.82
N GLU A 65 19.16 3.53 -2.49
CA GLU A 65 20.55 3.68 -2.16
C GLU A 65 20.70 4.61 -0.95
N CYS A 66 21.67 4.31 -0.11
CA CYS A 66 22.04 5.11 1.05
C CYS A 66 23.57 5.05 1.18
N VAL A 67 24.26 6.14 0.81
CA VAL A 67 25.73 6.17 0.70
C VAL A 67 26.28 7.38 1.43
N ALA A 68 27.19 7.17 2.36
CA ALA A 68 27.91 8.24 3.05
C ALA A 68 29.14 8.68 2.24
N ASP A 69 29.26 9.98 2.00
CA ASP A 69 30.40 10.57 1.28
C ASP A 69 30.72 11.96 1.83
N ASP A 70 31.97 12.17 2.22
CA ASP A 70 32.51 13.46 2.71
C ASP A 70 31.61 14.17 3.75
N GLY A 71 31.14 13.42 4.75
CA GLY A 71 30.28 13.95 5.82
C GLY A 71 28.82 14.19 5.41
N LYS A 72 28.45 13.89 4.18
CA LYS A 72 27.08 13.97 3.66
C LYS A 72 26.51 12.57 3.45
N LEU A 73 25.20 12.48 3.39
CA LEU A 73 24.50 11.25 3.01
C LEU A 73 23.81 11.46 1.65
N ILE A 74 24.16 10.63 0.69
CA ILE A 74 23.47 10.53 -0.60
C ILE A 74 22.42 9.45 -0.47
N VAL A 75 21.15 9.85 -0.65
CA VAL A 75 19.99 8.96 -0.60
C VAL A 75 19.31 8.97 -1.95
N VAL A 76 19.03 7.79 -2.49
CA VAL A 76 18.16 7.63 -3.66
C VAL A 76 16.89 6.90 -3.21
N GLU A 77 15.75 7.55 -3.40
CA GLU A 77 14.44 7.00 -3.01
C GLU A 77 13.47 7.00 -4.18
N GLU A 78 12.41 6.22 -4.06
CA GLU A 78 11.33 6.15 -5.04
C GLU A 78 10.71 7.54 -5.26
N TYR A 79 10.49 7.91 -6.53
CA TYR A 79 9.73 9.12 -6.85
C TYR A 79 8.24 8.88 -6.68
N VAL A 80 7.62 9.58 -5.75
CA VAL A 80 6.18 9.55 -5.52
C VAL A 80 5.48 10.51 -6.46
N GLN A 81 4.67 9.98 -7.36
CA GLN A 81 3.92 10.78 -8.33
C GLN A 81 2.66 11.39 -7.70
N GLY A 82 2.74 12.64 -7.28
CA GLY A 82 1.62 13.34 -6.64
C GLY A 82 1.89 14.83 -6.49
N ARG A 83 1.03 15.49 -5.69
CA ARG A 83 1.23 16.87 -5.25
C ARG A 83 1.44 16.90 -3.75
N SER A 84 2.32 17.77 -3.27
CA SER A 84 2.42 17.95 -1.82
C SER A 84 1.09 18.52 -1.28
N LEU A 85 0.75 18.16 -0.06
CA LEU A 85 -0.44 18.68 0.60
C LEU A 85 -0.38 20.22 0.69
N LYS A 86 0.82 20.79 0.78
CA LYS A 86 1.02 22.24 0.67
C LYS A 86 0.57 22.77 -0.69
N GLN A 87 0.99 22.17 -1.80
CA GLN A 87 0.55 22.56 -3.15
C GLN A 87 -0.97 22.43 -3.31
N VAL A 88 -1.56 21.39 -2.74
CA VAL A 88 -3.02 21.22 -2.76
C VAL A 88 -3.72 22.36 -2.04
N LEU A 89 -3.21 22.79 -0.87
CA LEU A 89 -3.74 23.94 -0.14
C LEU A 89 -3.55 25.26 -0.89
N ASP A 90 -2.37 25.45 -1.50
CA ASP A 90 -2.06 26.67 -2.28
C ASP A 90 -2.99 26.81 -3.52
N GLU A 91 -3.41 25.68 -4.13
CA GLU A 91 -4.25 25.66 -5.33
C GLU A 91 -5.76 25.61 -5.04
N GLN A 92 -6.17 24.89 -4.01
CA GLN A 92 -7.57 24.57 -3.75
C GLN A 92 -8.13 25.23 -2.48
N GLY A 93 -7.25 25.81 -1.64
CA GLY A 93 -7.62 26.32 -0.31
C GLY A 93 -7.70 25.23 0.73
N LEU A 94 -8.42 25.55 1.81
CA LEU A 94 -8.58 24.66 2.96
C LEU A 94 -9.40 23.41 2.61
N LEU A 95 -9.07 22.32 3.25
CA LEU A 95 -9.74 21.05 3.04
C LEU A 95 -10.98 20.92 3.93
N ASN A 96 -11.99 20.23 3.41
CA ASN A 96 -13.16 19.90 4.21
C ASN A 96 -12.87 18.76 5.21
N GLU A 97 -13.80 18.54 6.12
CA GLU A 97 -13.69 17.57 7.20
C GLU A 97 -13.46 16.13 6.70
N GLU A 98 -14.14 15.73 5.63
CA GLU A 98 -14.00 14.36 5.08
C GLU A 98 -12.61 14.13 4.49
N GLN A 99 -12.11 15.09 3.72
CA GLN A 99 -10.75 15.04 3.15
C GLN A 99 -9.68 15.04 4.25
N ALA A 100 -9.83 15.89 5.26
CA ALA A 100 -8.91 15.96 6.40
C ALA A 100 -8.92 14.66 7.22
N TYR A 101 -10.10 14.07 7.41
CA TYR A 101 -10.25 12.79 8.09
C TYR A 101 -9.54 11.65 7.32
N ASP A 102 -9.75 11.56 6.00
CA ASP A 102 -9.12 10.52 5.18
C ASP A 102 -7.59 10.63 5.21
N ILE A 103 -7.05 11.85 5.21
CA ILE A 103 -5.61 12.09 5.35
C ILE A 103 -5.13 11.69 6.75
N ALA A 104 -5.86 12.05 7.81
CA ALA A 104 -5.51 11.71 9.19
C ALA A 104 -5.42 10.19 9.39
N VAL A 105 -6.38 9.45 8.85
CA VAL A 105 -6.42 7.98 8.91
C VAL A 105 -5.21 7.36 8.22
N GLN A 106 -4.87 7.81 7.01
CA GLN A 106 -3.75 7.28 6.25
C GLN A 106 -2.40 7.63 6.89
N LEU A 107 -2.24 8.85 7.42
CA LEU A 107 -1.05 9.24 8.18
C LEU A 107 -0.91 8.41 9.45
N ALA A 108 -1.98 8.20 10.20
CA ALA A 108 -1.94 7.34 11.38
C ALA A 108 -1.54 5.89 11.02
N ASP A 109 -2.02 5.34 9.89
CA ASP A 109 -1.60 4.02 9.40
C ASP A 109 -0.09 3.97 9.06
N ILE A 110 0.48 5.06 8.50
CA ILE A 110 1.92 5.18 8.23
C ILE A 110 2.71 5.22 9.54
N LEU A 111 2.27 6.05 10.49
CA LEU A 111 2.94 6.16 11.80
C LEU A 111 2.90 4.85 12.59
N VAL A 112 1.79 4.12 12.58
CA VAL A 112 1.73 2.78 13.19
C VAL A 112 2.83 1.88 12.65
N ARG A 113 3.06 1.89 11.33
CA ARG A 113 4.09 1.04 10.71
C ARG A 113 5.51 1.49 11.05
N LEU A 114 5.76 2.80 11.11
CA LEU A 114 7.07 3.36 11.47
C LEU A 114 7.41 3.08 12.94
N HIS A 115 6.44 3.28 13.83
CA HIS A 115 6.61 3.10 15.27
C HIS A 115 6.68 1.61 15.68
N GLN A 116 6.18 0.69 14.85
CA GLN A 116 6.28 -0.77 15.07
C GLN A 116 7.60 -1.38 14.58
N LEU A 117 8.49 -0.59 14.00
CA LEU A 117 9.83 -1.07 13.65
C LEU A 117 10.69 -1.26 14.91
N GLU A 118 11.69 -2.10 14.79
CA GLU A 118 12.69 -2.32 15.85
C GLU A 118 14.10 -2.01 15.32
N PRO A 119 14.69 -0.89 15.75
CA PRO A 119 14.13 0.17 16.63
C PRO A 119 13.05 1.01 15.93
N ALA A 120 12.12 1.58 16.73
CA ALA A 120 11.06 2.44 16.24
C ALA A 120 11.62 3.72 15.59
N ILE A 121 11.04 4.13 14.47
CA ILE A 121 11.41 5.38 13.77
C ILE A 121 10.37 6.45 14.07
N VAL A 122 10.81 7.59 14.61
CA VAL A 122 10.02 8.82 14.79
C VAL A 122 10.41 9.80 13.70
N HIS A 123 9.40 10.31 12.95
CA HIS A 123 9.61 11.16 11.77
C HIS A 123 10.00 12.61 12.13
N ARG A 124 9.37 13.20 13.14
CA ARG A 124 9.66 14.52 13.74
C ARG A 124 9.46 15.76 12.87
N ASP A 125 9.04 15.62 11.63
CA ASP A 125 8.78 16.75 10.71
C ASP A 125 7.51 16.53 9.86
N ILE A 126 6.41 16.14 10.51
CA ILE A 126 5.11 15.96 9.86
C ILE A 126 4.49 17.32 9.60
N LYS A 127 4.35 17.66 8.29
CA LYS A 127 3.82 18.95 7.82
C LYS A 127 3.31 18.84 6.38
N PRO A 128 2.50 19.79 5.89
CA PRO A 128 1.90 19.70 4.56
C PRO A 128 2.91 19.57 3.40
N SER A 129 4.12 20.12 3.51
CA SER A 129 5.14 19.99 2.46
C SER A 129 5.78 18.60 2.39
N ASN A 130 5.70 17.83 3.47
CA ASN A 130 6.30 16.49 3.56
C ASN A 130 5.27 15.37 3.36
N ILE A 131 4.06 15.73 2.92
CA ILE A 131 2.97 14.79 2.64
C ILE A 131 2.62 14.92 1.16
N ILE A 132 2.74 13.83 0.40
CA ILE A 132 2.37 13.77 -1.01
C ILE A 132 1.03 13.04 -1.16
N ILE A 133 0.10 13.64 -1.90
CA ILE A 133 -1.18 13.03 -2.26
C ILE A 133 -1.10 12.63 -3.73
N GLU A 134 -1.21 11.33 -3.99
CA GLU A 134 -1.31 10.79 -5.33
C GLU A 134 -2.70 11.06 -5.94
N LYS A 135 -2.82 10.93 -7.27
CA LYS A 135 -4.10 11.13 -7.98
C LYS A 135 -5.25 10.21 -7.50
N ASN A 136 -4.92 9.07 -6.95
CA ASN A 136 -5.88 8.11 -6.37
C ASN A 136 -6.25 8.39 -4.91
N GLY A 137 -5.77 9.52 -4.34
CA GLY A 137 -5.97 9.90 -2.95
C GLY A 137 -5.05 9.17 -1.95
N HIS A 138 -4.06 8.40 -2.43
CA HIS A 138 -3.09 7.74 -1.55
C HIS A 138 -2.11 8.76 -0.97
N VAL A 139 -1.88 8.68 0.34
CA VAL A 139 -1.02 9.57 1.09
C VAL A 139 0.35 8.92 1.29
N ASN A 140 1.40 9.68 1.02
CA ASN A 140 2.77 9.29 1.28
C ASN A 140 3.45 10.33 2.16
N LEU A 141 4.17 9.87 3.18
CA LEU A 141 5.01 10.68 4.05
C LEU A 141 6.45 10.62 3.55
N ILE A 142 7.04 11.78 3.30
CA ILE A 142 8.38 11.92 2.70
C ILE A 142 9.29 12.75 3.62
N ASP A 143 10.59 12.76 3.34
CA ASP A 143 11.60 13.61 3.99
C ASP A 143 11.92 13.23 5.44
N PHE A 144 12.68 12.12 5.59
CA PHE A 144 13.11 11.56 6.87
C PHE A 144 14.40 12.19 7.44
N ASN A 145 14.76 13.42 7.01
CA ASN A 145 16.01 14.07 7.43
C ASN A 145 16.04 14.37 8.95
N ALA A 146 14.88 14.66 9.54
CA ALA A 146 14.73 14.91 10.98
C ALA A 146 14.45 13.62 11.78
N ALA A 147 14.23 12.48 11.09
CA ALA A 147 13.84 11.24 11.74
C ALA A 147 14.97 10.63 12.58
N ARG A 148 14.57 9.88 13.61
CA ARG A 148 15.51 9.14 14.47
C ARG A 148 14.86 7.91 15.10
N HIS A 149 15.71 7.03 15.64
CA HIS A 149 15.26 5.92 16.46
C HIS A 149 14.86 6.38 17.87
N VAL A 150 13.84 5.75 18.43
CA VAL A 150 13.54 5.81 19.86
C VAL A 150 14.61 5.01 20.60
N ASN A 151 15.11 5.49 21.71
CA ASN A 151 16.17 4.88 22.54
C ASN A 151 17.61 5.06 22.07
N ALA A 152 17.93 6.05 21.28
CA ALA A 152 19.30 6.49 21.20
C ALA A 152 19.71 7.03 22.60
N ASP A 153 20.74 6.42 23.23
CA ASP A 153 21.27 6.69 24.58
C ASP A 153 21.74 8.13 24.85
N LYS A 154 21.09 9.13 24.29
CA LYS A 154 21.42 10.56 24.43
C LYS A 154 20.23 11.34 24.96
N ASN A 155 20.43 11.87 26.13
CA ASN A 155 19.46 12.55 26.98
C ASN A 155 18.89 13.87 26.46
N GLU A 156 19.21 14.35 25.25
CA GLU A 156 18.68 15.63 24.78
C GLU A 156 18.59 15.70 23.25
N ASP A 157 17.53 16.32 22.75
CA ASP A 157 17.42 16.79 21.38
C ASP A 157 18.40 17.97 21.19
N THR A 158 19.63 17.69 20.80
CA THR A 158 20.71 18.68 20.71
C THR A 158 20.57 19.69 19.55
N ARG A 159 19.54 19.56 18.70
CA ARG A 159 19.27 20.50 17.59
C ARG A 159 17.77 20.68 17.41
N MET A 160 17.36 21.94 17.30
CA MET A 160 16.02 22.30 16.84
C MET A 160 15.87 21.85 15.38
N LEU A 161 15.27 20.68 15.19
CA LEU A 161 14.95 20.13 13.89
C LEU A 161 13.41 20.07 13.79
N GLY A 162 12.88 20.68 12.76
CA GLY A 162 11.44 20.74 12.49
C GLY A 162 10.99 22.15 12.10
N THR A 163 9.85 22.24 11.45
CA THR A 163 9.23 23.51 11.10
C THR A 163 8.49 24.05 12.32
N VAL A 164 8.88 25.21 12.83
CA VAL A 164 8.44 25.85 14.10
C VAL A 164 6.92 25.71 14.37
N TYR A 165 6.09 25.70 13.35
CA TYR A 165 4.63 25.65 13.49
C TYR A 165 4.03 24.25 13.65
N PHE A 166 4.74 23.18 13.31
CA PHE A 166 4.24 21.79 13.36
C PHE A 166 5.01 20.94 14.37
N ALA A 167 6.13 21.47 14.88
CA ALA A 167 6.99 20.78 15.83
C ALA A 167 6.34 20.73 17.21
N ALA A 168 6.44 19.58 17.85
CA ALA A 168 5.97 19.39 19.21
C ALA A 168 6.83 20.17 20.23
N PRO A 169 6.27 20.57 21.39
CA PRO A 169 7.00 21.35 22.38
C PRO A 169 8.33 20.74 22.82
N GLU A 170 8.40 19.42 22.95
CA GLU A 170 9.63 18.70 23.33
C GLU A 170 10.76 18.86 22.32
N GLN A 171 10.47 19.14 21.03
CA GLN A 171 11.49 19.37 19.99
C GLN A 171 12.25 20.68 20.16
N PHE A 172 11.76 21.57 21.02
CA PHE A 172 12.43 22.82 21.35
C PHE A 172 13.35 22.74 22.57
N GLY A 173 13.76 21.53 22.96
CA GLY A 173 14.68 21.33 24.09
C GLY A 173 14.00 21.13 25.44
N PHE A 174 12.67 20.97 25.45
CA PHE A 174 11.89 20.75 26.68
C PHE A 174 11.69 19.24 27.00
N GLY A 175 12.31 18.34 26.26
CA GLY A 175 12.19 16.92 26.47
C GLY A 175 12.81 16.09 25.36
N GLN A 176 12.64 14.79 25.44
CA GLN A 176 13.07 13.83 24.40
C GLN A 176 11.91 13.54 23.46
N SER A 177 12.16 13.58 22.16
CA SER A 177 11.16 13.17 21.17
C SER A 177 10.98 11.65 21.19
N ASP A 178 9.72 11.23 21.19
CA ASP A 178 9.29 9.84 21.02
C ASP A 178 8.11 9.77 20.03
N GLU A 179 7.43 8.64 19.94
CA GLU A 179 6.30 8.40 19.03
C GLU A 179 5.18 9.44 19.18
N ARG A 180 5.00 10.01 20.37
CA ARG A 180 4.00 11.05 20.68
C ARG A 180 4.32 12.40 20.06
N THR A 181 5.57 12.62 19.65
CA THR A 181 6.01 13.77 18.87
C THR A 181 5.35 13.77 17.49
N ASP A 182 5.28 12.61 16.83
CA ASP A 182 4.62 12.46 15.53
C ASP A 182 3.10 12.60 15.63
N ILE A 183 2.50 12.17 16.76
CA ILE A 183 1.07 12.36 17.03
C ILE A 183 0.73 13.85 17.11
N TYR A 184 1.59 14.66 17.76
CA TYR A 184 1.42 16.12 17.78
C TYR A 184 1.54 16.71 16.37
N GLY A 185 2.58 16.34 15.61
CA GLY A 185 2.79 16.80 14.24
C GLY A 185 1.63 16.45 13.31
N LEU A 186 1.05 15.27 13.45
CA LEU A 186 -0.16 14.86 12.73
C LEU A 186 -1.34 15.76 13.12
N GLY A 187 -1.61 15.93 14.41
CA GLY A 187 -2.69 16.79 14.90
C GLY A 187 -2.55 18.22 14.40
N ALA A 188 -1.33 18.80 14.48
CA ALA A 188 -1.01 20.14 14.00
C ALA A 188 -1.25 20.29 12.50
N THR A 189 -0.84 19.29 11.71
CA THR A 189 -1.02 19.27 10.27
C THR A 189 -2.49 19.19 9.89
N ILE A 190 -3.26 18.29 10.51
CA ILE A 190 -4.68 18.12 10.22
C ILE A 190 -5.48 19.37 10.62
N ASN A 191 -5.18 19.95 11.78
CA ASN A 191 -5.79 21.22 12.19
C ASN A 191 -5.50 22.33 11.18
N TYR A 192 -4.25 22.47 10.76
CA TYR A 192 -3.82 23.50 9.81
C TYR A 192 -4.52 23.39 8.45
N ILE A 193 -4.66 22.20 7.89
CA ILE A 193 -5.27 22.02 6.56
C ILE A 193 -6.77 22.32 6.55
N MET A 194 -7.42 22.35 7.73
CA MET A 194 -8.83 22.70 7.87
C MET A 194 -9.05 24.18 8.21
N THR A 195 -8.15 24.79 8.97
CA THR A 195 -8.34 26.16 9.48
C THR A 195 -7.45 27.18 8.81
N GLY A 196 -6.31 26.79 8.29
CA GLY A 196 -5.21 27.70 7.89
C GLY A 196 -4.43 28.27 9.07
N ASP A 197 -4.87 27.98 10.30
CA ASP A 197 -4.30 28.55 11.50
C ASP A 197 -3.13 27.71 12.04
N LYS A 198 -2.16 28.42 12.59
CA LYS A 198 -1.03 27.79 13.28
C LYS A 198 -1.51 27.11 14.57
N PRO A 199 -0.84 26.05 15.02
CA PRO A 199 -1.13 25.46 16.32
C PRO A 199 -1.12 26.51 17.45
N GLY A 200 -2.15 26.50 18.29
CA GLY A 200 -2.36 27.46 19.38
C GLY A 200 -3.30 28.62 19.04
N ALA A 201 -3.65 28.87 17.78
CA ALA A 201 -4.62 29.91 17.41
C ALA A 201 -6.08 29.43 17.52
N GLY A 202 -6.32 28.11 17.44
CA GLY A 202 -7.65 27.50 17.53
C GLY A 202 -7.63 26.04 17.09
N ILE A 203 -8.73 25.35 17.37
CA ILE A 203 -8.95 23.98 16.90
C ILE A 203 -10.14 23.98 15.94
N ALA A 204 -10.01 23.28 14.82
CA ALA A 204 -11.07 23.12 13.84
C ALA A 204 -12.37 22.63 14.50
N GLU A 205 -13.49 23.30 14.23
CA GLU A 205 -14.80 22.84 14.64
C GLU A 205 -15.27 21.72 13.71
N CYS A 206 -15.07 20.49 14.14
CA CYS A 206 -15.39 19.29 13.36
C CYS A 206 -15.70 18.12 14.28
N ARG A 207 -16.20 17.02 13.71
CA ARG A 207 -16.57 15.81 14.49
C ARG A 207 -15.41 15.16 15.24
N PHE A 208 -14.16 15.44 14.85
CA PHE A 208 -12.97 14.92 15.53
C PHE A 208 -12.14 16.02 16.21
N SER A 209 -12.75 17.16 16.52
CA SER A 209 -12.10 18.26 17.25
C SER A 209 -11.49 17.81 18.59
N ASP A 210 -12.14 16.91 19.32
CA ASP A 210 -11.60 16.40 20.59
C ASP A 210 -10.39 15.48 20.38
N ILE A 211 -10.33 14.78 19.25
CA ILE A 211 -9.14 14.01 18.85
C ILE A 211 -7.99 14.98 18.59
N LEU A 212 -8.22 16.05 17.81
CA LEU A 212 -7.20 17.08 17.55
C LEU A 212 -6.72 17.76 18.83
N LYS A 213 -7.64 18.15 19.72
CA LYS A 213 -7.27 18.71 21.03
C LYS A 213 -6.33 17.79 21.80
N LYS A 214 -6.64 16.50 21.87
CA LYS A 214 -5.80 15.53 22.57
C LYS A 214 -4.44 15.34 21.90
N CYS A 215 -4.37 15.32 20.57
CA CYS A 215 -3.08 15.28 19.84
C CYS A 215 -2.20 16.50 20.15
N LEU A 216 -2.81 17.67 20.32
CA LEU A 216 -2.13 18.97 20.49
C LEU A 216 -1.85 19.36 21.95
N MET A 217 -2.03 18.45 22.91
CA MET A 217 -1.68 18.70 24.30
C MET A 217 -0.18 19.00 24.41
N VAL A 218 0.16 19.98 25.26
CA VAL A 218 1.54 20.42 25.47
C VAL A 218 2.39 19.30 26.06
N ASP A 219 1.91 18.68 27.16
CA ASP A 219 2.57 17.52 27.75
C ASP A 219 2.27 16.26 26.90
N ALA A 220 3.30 15.57 26.46
CA ALA A 220 3.19 14.33 25.71
C ALA A 220 2.41 13.23 26.44
N LYS A 221 2.38 13.25 27.79
CA LYS A 221 1.60 12.29 28.60
C LYS A 221 0.10 12.44 28.43
N ASP A 222 -0.37 13.63 28.08
CA ASP A 222 -1.79 13.92 27.91
C ASP A 222 -2.28 13.63 26.50
N ARG A 223 -1.36 13.32 25.57
CA ARG A 223 -1.68 12.91 24.20
C ARG A 223 -2.10 11.44 24.13
N TYR A 224 -2.43 10.97 22.94
CA TYR A 224 -2.46 9.53 22.64
C TYR A 224 -1.06 8.96 22.86
N GLN A 225 -0.97 7.78 23.47
CA GLN A 225 0.33 7.21 23.86
C GLN A 225 0.97 6.39 22.75
N SER A 226 0.21 6.03 21.70
CA SER A 226 0.74 5.40 20.49
C SER A 226 -0.08 5.78 19.26
N ALA A 227 0.50 5.59 18.07
CA ALA A 227 -0.19 5.76 16.81
C ALA A 227 -1.36 4.77 16.67
N GLU A 228 -1.25 3.56 17.23
CA GLU A 228 -2.33 2.57 17.26
C GLU A 228 -3.52 3.06 18.08
N GLU A 229 -3.28 3.69 19.26
CA GLU A 229 -4.35 4.27 20.07
C GLU A 229 -5.10 5.34 19.28
N LEU A 230 -4.38 6.29 18.68
CA LEU A 230 -4.95 7.32 17.83
C LEU A 230 -5.75 6.72 16.67
N ARG A 231 -5.18 5.75 15.96
CA ARG A 231 -5.80 5.08 14.82
C ARG A 231 -7.09 4.36 15.22
N GLY A 232 -7.10 3.71 16.38
CA GLY A 232 -8.27 3.04 16.94
C GLY A 232 -9.41 4.02 17.23
N VAL A 233 -9.11 5.21 17.77
CA VAL A 233 -10.12 6.25 18.06
C VAL A 233 -10.68 6.84 16.75
N LEU A 234 -9.85 7.06 15.74
CA LEU A 234 -10.32 7.45 14.41
C LEU A 234 -11.28 6.41 13.81
N ASP A 235 -11.00 5.12 13.94
CA ASP A 235 -11.91 4.06 13.48
C ASP A 235 -13.25 4.06 14.22
N MET A 236 -13.23 4.26 15.54
CA MET A 236 -14.46 4.35 16.34
C MET A 236 -15.33 5.53 15.94
N LEU A 237 -14.71 6.67 15.64
CA LEU A 237 -15.44 7.84 15.13
C LEU A 237 -16.14 7.54 13.81
N ASN A 238 -15.47 6.92 12.86
CA ASN A 238 -16.07 6.51 11.59
C ASN A 238 -17.25 5.56 11.79
N TYR A 239 -17.10 4.61 12.71
CA TYR A 239 -18.19 3.70 13.05
C TYR A 239 -19.42 4.42 13.61
N SER A 240 -19.22 5.39 14.52
CA SER A 240 -20.31 6.17 15.12
C SER A 240 -21.07 6.99 14.06
N ILE A 241 -20.33 7.66 13.16
CA ILE A 241 -20.90 8.45 12.05
C ILE A 241 -21.76 7.58 11.14
N VAL A 242 -21.26 6.39 10.80
CA VAL A 242 -21.99 5.43 9.99
C VAL A 242 -23.28 4.98 10.67
N GLN A 243 -23.28 4.79 12.00
CA GLN A 243 -24.47 4.43 12.76
C GLN A 243 -25.49 5.59 12.86
N ASP A 244 -25.02 6.83 13.05
CA ASP A 244 -25.91 8.00 13.12
C ASP A 244 -26.54 8.30 11.75
N ASN A 245 -25.80 8.22 10.67
CA ASN A 245 -26.35 8.35 9.32
C ASN A 245 -27.35 7.25 9.01
N ARG A 246 -27.12 6.04 9.52
CA ARG A 246 -28.08 4.95 9.40
C ARG A 246 -29.37 5.23 10.16
N LYS A 247 -29.30 5.67 11.42
CA LYS A 247 -30.47 6.05 12.23
C LYS A 247 -31.27 7.17 11.54
N LYS A 248 -30.59 8.20 11.02
CA LYS A 248 -31.22 9.31 10.29
C LYS A 248 -31.92 8.83 9.00
N ALA A 249 -31.29 7.90 8.27
CA ALA A 249 -31.92 7.30 7.08
C ALA A 249 -33.14 6.41 7.45
N GLU A 250 -33.06 5.66 8.55
CA GLU A 250 -34.13 4.83 9.08
C GLU A 250 -35.36 5.70 9.52
N THR A 251 -35.11 6.91 10.06
CA THR A 251 -36.14 7.86 10.42
C THR A 251 -36.76 8.61 9.22
N ALA A 252 -35.97 8.85 8.17
CA ALA A 252 -36.42 9.61 6.98
C ALA A 252 -37.18 8.78 5.95
N PHE A 253 -36.94 7.48 5.84
CA PHE A 253 -37.43 6.63 4.73
C PHE A 253 -38.33 5.46 5.13
N GLY A 254 -38.88 5.37 6.33
CA GLY A 254 -39.78 4.27 6.72
C GLY A 254 -39.14 2.88 6.62
N LYS A 255 -39.38 2.06 7.60
CA LYS A 255 -38.56 0.88 7.99
C LYS A 255 -38.36 -0.27 6.98
N ASP A 256 -39.01 -0.35 5.83
CA ASP A 256 -39.18 -1.70 5.25
C ASP A 256 -38.47 -2.07 3.94
N ASN A 257 -38.02 -1.18 3.07
CA ASN A 257 -37.49 -1.67 1.78
C ASN A 257 -36.07 -1.22 1.36
N THR A 258 -35.55 -0.11 1.87
CA THR A 258 -34.21 0.38 1.47
C THR A 258 -33.09 -0.21 2.34
N ILE A 259 -33.46 -0.67 3.54
CA ILE A 259 -32.52 -1.11 4.59
C ILE A 259 -31.84 -2.42 4.23
N SER A 260 -32.54 -3.34 3.59
CA SER A 260 -31.97 -4.65 3.26
C SER A 260 -30.86 -4.56 2.20
N VAL A 261 -31.06 -3.73 1.16
CA VAL A 261 -30.10 -3.58 0.06
C VAL A 261 -28.85 -2.82 0.53
N VAL A 262 -29.01 -1.69 1.23
CA VAL A 262 -27.89 -0.89 1.75
C VAL A 262 -27.10 -1.66 2.83
N ARG A 263 -27.80 -2.43 3.69
CA ARG A 263 -27.18 -3.28 4.72
C ARG A 263 -26.38 -4.42 4.11
N THR A 264 -26.94 -5.05 3.09
CA THR A 264 -26.26 -6.15 2.36
C THR A 264 -25.03 -5.62 1.62
N TYR A 265 -25.15 -4.48 0.94
CA TYR A 265 -24.04 -3.85 0.20
C TYR A 265 -22.89 -3.43 1.14
N ARG A 266 -23.19 -2.87 2.31
CA ARG A 266 -22.21 -2.44 3.31
C ARG A 266 -21.54 -3.62 4.01
N ASN A 267 -22.31 -4.63 4.41
CA ASN A 267 -21.74 -5.85 4.98
C ASN A 267 -20.82 -6.56 3.99
N ILE A 268 -21.21 -6.62 2.72
CA ILE A 268 -20.35 -7.18 1.65
C ILE A 268 -19.10 -6.32 1.46
N ARG A 269 -19.21 -4.99 1.44
CA ARG A 269 -18.07 -4.07 1.34
C ARG A 269 -17.12 -4.24 2.52
N ASP A 270 -17.61 -4.27 3.76
CA ASP A 270 -16.78 -4.39 4.97
C ASP A 270 -16.13 -5.77 5.08
N ILE A 271 -16.84 -6.82 4.66
CA ILE A 271 -16.27 -8.17 4.52
C ILE A 271 -15.17 -8.16 3.44
N ILE A 272 -15.42 -7.53 2.29
CA ILE A 272 -14.46 -7.41 1.19
C ILE A 272 -13.24 -6.61 1.64
N VAL A 273 -13.42 -5.48 2.33
CA VAL A 273 -12.31 -4.64 2.84
C VAL A 273 -11.51 -5.38 3.92
N LYS A 274 -12.16 -6.06 4.88
CA LYS A 274 -11.46 -6.91 5.86
C LYS A 274 -10.74 -8.09 5.22
N MET A 275 -11.38 -8.75 4.26
CA MET A 275 -10.75 -9.82 3.49
C MET A 275 -9.58 -9.29 2.67
N TYR A 276 -9.72 -8.12 2.07
CA TYR A 276 -8.70 -7.44 1.28
C TYR A 276 -7.47 -7.02 2.12
N ARG A 277 -7.67 -6.37 3.29
CA ARG A 277 -6.59 -6.03 4.23
C ARG A 277 -5.86 -7.28 4.74
N LYS A 278 -6.61 -8.32 5.10
CA LYS A 278 -6.07 -9.61 5.53
C LYS A 278 -5.33 -10.34 4.38
N TYR A 279 -5.79 -10.15 3.14
CA TYR A 279 -5.17 -10.70 1.94
C TYR A 279 -3.88 -9.97 1.58
N GLN A 280 -3.83 -8.64 1.68
CA GLN A 280 -2.65 -7.82 1.44
C GLN A 280 -1.52 -8.16 2.43
N LYS A 281 -1.81 -8.16 3.73
CA LYS A 281 -0.80 -8.50 4.77
C LYS A 281 -0.24 -9.93 4.55
N ARG A 282 -1.09 -10.90 4.19
CA ARG A 282 -0.65 -12.28 3.95
C ARG A 282 0.10 -12.49 2.63
N ASN A 283 -0.21 -11.73 1.59
CA ASN A 283 0.46 -11.90 0.30
C ASN A 283 1.83 -11.23 0.25
N TYR A 284 2.06 -10.18 1.03
CA TYR A 284 3.38 -9.57 1.17
C TYR A 284 4.41 -10.58 1.68
N ASP A 285 4.09 -11.30 2.76
CA ASP A 285 4.95 -12.34 3.34
C ASP A 285 5.22 -13.52 2.38
N ILE A 286 4.29 -13.79 1.46
CA ILE A 286 4.41 -14.87 0.48
C ILE A 286 5.26 -14.46 -0.72
N ASP A 287 5.12 -13.22 -1.19
CA ASP A 287 5.81 -12.72 -2.39
C ASP A 287 7.33 -12.52 -2.16
N THR A 288 7.76 -12.31 -0.92
CA THR A 288 9.18 -12.12 -0.54
C THR A 288 9.90 -13.41 -0.16
N SER A 289 9.17 -14.52 0.06
CA SER A 289 9.71 -15.80 0.52
C SER A 289 9.75 -16.86 -0.59
N TRP A 290 10.54 -17.97 -0.36
CA TRP A 290 10.55 -19.15 -1.22
C TRP A 290 9.15 -19.76 -1.46
N ARG A 291 8.17 -19.44 -0.60
CA ARG A 291 6.76 -19.88 -0.72
C ARG A 291 6.08 -19.43 -2.01
N ARG A 292 6.59 -18.39 -2.68
CA ARG A 292 6.09 -17.95 -4.01
C ARG A 292 6.16 -19.03 -5.10
N TYR A 293 7.08 -19.97 -4.95
CA TYR A 293 7.26 -21.09 -5.90
C TYR A 293 6.32 -22.26 -5.65
N LEU A 294 5.62 -22.30 -4.51
CA LEU A 294 4.62 -23.32 -4.24
C LEU A 294 3.36 -23.12 -5.07
N LEU A 295 2.69 -24.22 -5.41
CA LEU A 295 1.41 -24.20 -6.11
C LEU A 295 0.35 -23.40 -5.34
N PRO A 296 -0.61 -22.75 -6.02
CA PRO A 296 -1.74 -22.09 -5.38
C PRO A 296 -2.44 -23.03 -4.38
N GLY A 297 -2.74 -22.49 -3.19
CA GLY A 297 -3.30 -23.26 -2.07
C GLY A 297 -2.26 -23.73 -1.05
N PHE A 298 -1.04 -24.05 -1.47
CA PHE A 298 0.04 -24.51 -0.56
C PHE A 298 0.92 -23.38 -0.02
N ARG A 299 0.92 -22.21 -0.64
CA ARG A 299 1.78 -21.07 -0.28
C ARG A 299 1.64 -20.58 1.15
N ARG A 300 0.47 -20.78 1.75
CA ARG A 300 0.17 -20.32 3.12
C ARG A 300 0.58 -21.31 4.20
N LEU A 301 0.97 -22.53 3.82
CA LEU A 301 1.30 -23.63 4.74
C LEU A 301 0.24 -23.86 5.84
N ASN A 302 -1.01 -23.49 5.56
CA ASN A 302 -2.13 -23.71 6.45
C ASN A 302 -2.79 -25.02 6.07
N VAL A 303 -2.97 -25.93 7.04
CA VAL A 303 -3.48 -27.29 6.82
C VAL A 303 -4.82 -27.28 6.07
N VAL A 304 -5.74 -26.39 6.44
CA VAL A 304 -7.07 -26.31 5.80
C VAL A 304 -6.95 -25.92 4.32
N TYR A 305 -6.14 -24.91 4.00
CA TYR A 305 -5.93 -24.49 2.59
C TYR A 305 -5.18 -25.54 1.79
N CYS A 306 -4.25 -26.26 2.41
CA CYS A 306 -3.55 -27.38 1.75
C CYS A 306 -4.51 -28.52 1.44
N LEU A 307 -5.40 -28.88 2.36
CA LEU A 307 -6.43 -29.91 2.12
C LEU A 307 -7.40 -29.49 1.02
N ILE A 308 -7.90 -28.26 1.04
CA ILE A 308 -8.77 -27.74 -0.04
C ILE A 308 -8.05 -27.78 -1.39
N ALA A 309 -6.76 -27.40 -1.43
CA ALA A 309 -5.97 -27.45 -2.65
C ALA A 309 -5.78 -28.89 -3.16
N LEU A 310 -5.48 -29.84 -2.28
CA LEU A 310 -5.38 -31.27 -2.64
C LEU A 310 -6.67 -31.77 -3.27
N VAL A 311 -7.82 -31.50 -2.63
CA VAL A 311 -9.13 -31.87 -3.18
C VAL A 311 -9.35 -31.22 -4.55
N TRP A 312 -9.03 -29.92 -4.70
CA TRP A 312 -9.20 -29.21 -5.97
C TRP A 312 -8.32 -29.80 -7.09
N TYR A 313 -7.04 -30.07 -6.81
CA TYR A 313 -6.16 -30.70 -7.81
C TYR A 313 -6.59 -32.13 -8.13
N ALA A 314 -7.10 -32.89 -7.15
CA ALA A 314 -7.69 -34.20 -7.39
C ALA A 314 -8.92 -34.11 -8.31
N VAL A 315 -9.78 -33.09 -8.14
CA VAL A 315 -10.94 -32.83 -9.02
C VAL A 315 -10.48 -32.52 -10.45
N ILE A 316 -9.43 -31.70 -10.64
CA ILE A 316 -8.89 -31.42 -11.97
C ILE A 316 -8.43 -32.69 -12.65
N VAL A 317 -7.68 -33.55 -11.95
CA VAL A 317 -7.20 -34.82 -12.48
C VAL A 317 -8.38 -35.76 -12.79
N TRP A 318 -9.35 -35.87 -11.89
CA TRP A 318 -10.54 -36.66 -12.10
C TRP A 318 -11.36 -36.22 -13.30
N MET A 319 -11.64 -34.91 -13.41
CA MET A 319 -12.32 -34.32 -14.58
C MET A 319 -11.57 -34.62 -15.88
N THR A 320 -10.24 -34.51 -15.87
CA THR A 320 -9.40 -34.80 -17.04
C THR A 320 -9.50 -36.28 -17.46
N ILE A 321 -9.46 -37.20 -16.51
CA ILE A 321 -9.52 -38.65 -16.76
C ILE A 321 -10.89 -39.05 -17.30
N THR A 322 -11.96 -38.52 -16.68
CA THR A 322 -13.36 -38.86 -17.03
C THR A 322 -13.88 -38.09 -18.25
N PHE A 323 -13.10 -37.09 -18.75
CA PHE A 323 -13.50 -36.33 -19.93
C PHE A 323 -13.70 -37.23 -21.14
N ALA A 324 -14.85 -37.11 -21.77
CA ALA A 324 -15.23 -37.84 -22.97
C ALA A 324 -15.73 -36.85 -24.02
N VAL A 325 -15.44 -37.12 -25.26
CA VAL A 325 -15.88 -36.35 -26.44
C VAL A 325 -16.55 -37.27 -27.41
N THR A 326 -17.60 -36.79 -28.03
CA THR A 326 -18.29 -37.50 -29.12
C THR A 326 -18.13 -36.69 -30.39
N ASP A 327 -17.77 -37.32 -31.48
CA ASP A 327 -17.66 -36.70 -32.80
C ASP A 327 -19.05 -36.17 -33.22
N SER A 328 -19.13 -34.87 -33.51
CA SER A 328 -20.38 -34.20 -33.86
C SER A 328 -20.97 -34.66 -35.21
N LYS A 329 -20.17 -35.24 -36.09
CA LYS A 329 -20.59 -35.71 -37.45
C LYS A 329 -21.06 -37.14 -37.43
N THR A 330 -20.42 -38.00 -36.63
CA THR A 330 -20.68 -39.44 -36.63
C THR A 330 -21.45 -39.91 -35.39
N GLY A 331 -21.50 -39.14 -34.31
CA GLY A 331 -22.11 -39.51 -33.04
C GLY A 331 -21.32 -40.56 -32.26
N ILE A 332 -20.12 -40.95 -32.73
CA ILE A 332 -19.31 -42.02 -32.11
C ILE A 332 -18.37 -41.38 -31.08
N PRO A 333 -18.17 -42.04 -29.91
CA PRO A 333 -17.20 -41.59 -28.92
C PRO A 333 -15.79 -41.56 -29.48
N VAL A 334 -15.09 -40.44 -29.35
CA VAL A 334 -13.69 -40.28 -29.69
C VAL A 334 -12.83 -41.18 -28.79
N THR A 335 -11.88 -41.91 -29.39
CA THR A 335 -11.01 -42.87 -28.67
C THR A 335 -9.54 -42.72 -29.08
N GLY A 336 -8.65 -43.43 -28.43
CA GLY A 336 -7.23 -43.48 -28.81
C GLY A 336 -6.45 -42.19 -28.59
N GLY A 337 -5.54 -41.89 -29.48
CA GLY A 337 -4.63 -40.73 -29.40
C GLY A 337 -5.35 -39.40 -29.42
N GLU A 338 -6.40 -39.27 -30.20
CA GLU A 338 -7.22 -38.08 -30.30
C GLU A 338 -7.90 -37.73 -28.96
N LEU A 339 -8.54 -38.69 -28.30
CA LEU A 339 -9.11 -38.51 -26.97
C LEU A 339 -8.05 -38.06 -25.96
N THR A 340 -6.84 -38.62 -26.05
CA THR A 340 -5.72 -38.25 -25.18
C THR A 340 -5.34 -36.78 -25.35
N MET A 341 -5.34 -36.28 -26.59
CA MET A 341 -5.05 -34.87 -26.87
C MET A 341 -6.13 -33.95 -26.32
N TYR A 342 -7.42 -34.29 -26.46
CA TYR A 342 -8.50 -33.51 -25.80
C TYR A 342 -8.37 -33.50 -24.28
N LYS A 343 -8.05 -34.62 -23.66
CA LYS A 343 -7.80 -34.71 -22.21
C LYS A 343 -6.62 -33.84 -21.78
N MET A 344 -5.53 -33.85 -22.52
CA MET A 344 -4.38 -32.97 -22.28
C MET A 344 -4.76 -31.48 -22.37
N ALA A 345 -5.55 -31.09 -23.37
CA ALA A 345 -6.02 -29.72 -23.51
C ALA A 345 -6.91 -29.29 -22.34
N VAL A 346 -7.82 -30.14 -21.90
CA VAL A 346 -8.66 -29.87 -20.70
C VAL A 346 -7.80 -29.73 -19.46
N PHE A 347 -6.82 -30.61 -19.24
CA PHE A 347 -5.90 -30.49 -18.12
C PHE A 347 -5.14 -29.17 -18.14
N VAL A 348 -4.53 -28.80 -19.26
CA VAL A 348 -3.76 -27.55 -19.42
C VAL A 348 -4.66 -26.34 -19.16
N LEU A 349 -5.89 -26.37 -19.65
CA LEU A 349 -6.86 -25.28 -19.44
C LEU A 349 -7.21 -25.13 -17.95
N LEU A 350 -7.64 -26.19 -17.28
CA LEU A 350 -8.07 -26.17 -15.88
C LEU A 350 -6.90 -25.84 -14.93
N PHE A 351 -5.75 -26.46 -15.17
CA PHE A 351 -4.55 -26.19 -14.38
C PHE A 351 -4.02 -24.77 -14.62
N GLY A 352 -3.97 -24.31 -15.87
CA GLY A 352 -3.58 -22.95 -16.24
C GLY A 352 -4.48 -21.90 -15.61
N MET A 353 -5.80 -22.10 -15.63
CA MET A 353 -6.76 -21.23 -14.95
C MET A 353 -6.51 -21.19 -13.42
N THR A 354 -6.23 -22.33 -12.79
CA THR A 354 -5.90 -22.39 -11.37
C THR A 354 -4.63 -21.61 -11.06
N MET A 355 -3.59 -21.71 -11.90
CA MET A 355 -2.36 -20.94 -11.78
C MET A 355 -2.62 -19.45 -11.97
N TRP A 356 -3.46 -19.08 -12.94
CA TRP A 356 -3.85 -17.70 -13.23
C TRP A 356 -4.59 -17.06 -12.05
N PHE A 357 -5.67 -17.66 -11.58
CA PHE A 357 -6.44 -17.13 -10.44
C PHE A 357 -5.64 -17.16 -9.14
N GLY A 358 -4.77 -18.14 -8.97
CA GLY A 358 -3.81 -18.22 -7.86
C GLY A 358 -2.64 -17.24 -7.97
N ASN A 359 -2.55 -16.46 -9.06
CA ASN A 359 -1.45 -15.53 -9.33
C ASN A 359 -0.06 -16.16 -9.17
N TYR A 360 0.12 -17.32 -9.81
CA TYR A 360 1.38 -18.05 -9.74
C TYR A 360 2.54 -17.23 -10.31
N LEU A 361 3.68 -17.19 -9.59
CA LEU A 361 4.86 -16.38 -9.93
C LEU A 361 4.57 -14.89 -10.13
N ASN A 362 3.46 -14.38 -9.57
CA ASN A 362 3.07 -12.98 -9.67
C ASN A 362 2.85 -12.47 -11.11
N ILE A 363 2.52 -13.39 -12.03
CA ILE A 363 2.40 -13.09 -13.48
C ILE A 363 1.38 -11.98 -13.74
N ARG A 364 0.25 -11.98 -13.02
CA ARG A 364 -0.81 -10.96 -13.21
C ARG A 364 -0.32 -9.54 -13.01
N ARG A 365 0.55 -9.30 -12.02
CA ARG A 365 1.08 -7.95 -11.72
C ARG A 365 1.97 -7.38 -12.84
N LYS A 366 2.45 -8.24 -13.75
CA LYS A 366 3.26 -7.82 -14.89
C LYS A 366 2.42 -7.33 -16.07
N LEU A 367 1.11 -7.54 -16.06
CA LEU A 367 0.21 -7.16 -17.15
C LEU A 367 -0.32 -5.72 -16.98
N PRO A 368 -0.64 -5.04 -18.11
CA PRO A 368 -1.24 -3.71 -18.11
C PRO A 368 -2.53 -3.67 -17.26
N GLY A 369 -2.70 -2.61 -16.44
CA GLY A 369 -3.87 -2.44 -15.58
C GLY A 369 -3.93 -3.34 -14.34
N MET A 370 -2.99 -4.30 -14.17
CA MET A 370 -3.01 -5.30 -13.10
C MET A 370 -2.05 -5.00 -11.93
N LYS A 371 -1.29 -3.92 -12.01
CA LYS A 371 -0.29 -3.54 -10.99
C LYS A 371 -0.92 -3.20 -9.63
N LYS A 372 -2.14 -2.64 -9.62
CA LYS A 372 -2.90 -2.31 -8.40
C LYS A 372 -4.16 -3.17 -8.33
N ILE A 373 -4.47 -3.70 -7.15
CA ILE A 373 -5.70 -4.47 -6.94
C ILE A 373 -6.82 -3.45 -6.66
N ASN A 374 -7.68 -3.24 -7.64
CA ASN A 374 -8.90 -2.44 -7.56
C ASN A 374 -10.02 -3.18 -8.30
N VAL A 375 -11.23 -2.62 -8.32
CA VAL A 375 -12.37 -3.22 -9.04
C VAL A 375 -12.02 -3.46 -10.50
N LEU A 376 -11.33 -2.51 -11.15
CA LEU A 376 -10.90 -2.63 -12.53
C LEU A 376 -9.95 -3.82 -12.74
N SER A 377 -8.94 -4.00 -11.86
CA SER A 377 -8.01 -5.13 -11.97
C SER A 377 -8.70 -6.48 -11.72
N THR A 378 -9.75 -6.50 -10.91
CA THR A 378 -10.58 -7.71 -10.72
C THR A 378 -11.33 -8.04 -12.00
N ILE A 379 -11.98 -7.06 -12.63
CA ILE A 379 -12.65 -7.23 -13.92
C ILE A 379 -11.64 -7.69 -14.99
N LEU A 380 -10.49 -7.03 -15.06
CA LEU A 380 -9.42 -7.39 -16.00
C LEU A 380 -8.88 -8.80 -15.74
N THR A 381 -8.86 -9.28 -14.50
CA THR A 381 -8.47 -10.67 -14.19
C THR A 381 -9.34 -11.67 -14.93
N PHE A 382 -10.65 -11.48 -14.92
CA PHE A 382 -11.59 -12.32 -15.67
C PHE A 382 -11.48 -12.11 -17.18
N GLY A 383 -11.32 -10.86 -17.63
CA GLY A 383 -11.12 -10.54 -19.05
C GLY A 383 -9.87 -11.22 -19.63
N TYR A 384 -8.74 -11.10 -18.96
CA TYR A 384 -7.50 -11.78 -19.39
C TYR A 384 -7.63 -13.32 -19.31
N ALA A 385 -8.28 -13.86 -18.27
CA ALA A 385 -8.52 -15.30 -18.17
C ALA A 385 -9.36 -15.80 -19.36
N PHE A 386 -10.43 -15.08 -19.70
CA PHE A 386 -11.29 -15.41 -20.84
C PHE A 386 -10.50 -15.34 -22.15
N THR A 387 -9.74 -14.25 -22.39
CA THR A 387 -8.95 -14.07 -23.60
C THR A 387 -7.89 -15.16 -23.76
N ILE A 388 -7.14 -15.48 -22.68
CA ILE A 388 -6.11 -16.53 -22.70
C ILE A 388 -6.74 -17.89 -22.99
N SER A 389 -7.88 -18.20 -22.35
CA SER A 389 -8.59 -19.47 -22.58
C SER A 389 -9.11 -19.59 -24.00
N PHE A 390 -9.67 -18.51 -24.54
CA PHE A 390 -10.15 -18.47 -25.93
C PHE A 390 -9.01 -18.65 -26.93
N MET A 391 -7.89 -17.94 -26.73
CA MET A 391 -6.70 -18.10 -27.58
C MET A 391 -6.13 -19.52 -27.50
N PHE A 392 -6.11 -20.11 -26.31
CA PHE A 392 -5.66 -21.50 -26.15
C PHE A 392 -6.55 -22.48 -26.90
N LEU A 393 -7.87 -22.34 -26.79
CA LEU A 393 -8.83 -23.20 -27.50
C LEU A 393 -8.74 -23.02 -29.01
N ALA A 394 -8.61 -21.78 -29.50
CA ALA A 394 -8.41 -21.52 -30.94
C ALA A 394 -7.11 -22.11 -31.43
N PHE A 395 -6.01 -21.95 -30.73
CA PHE A 395 -4.73 -22.56 -31.05
C PHE A 395 -4.83 -24.11 -31.09
N PHE A 396 -5.49 -24.68 -30.08
CA PHE A 396 -5.69 -26.12 -30.00
C PHE A 396 -6.52 -26.65 -31.18
N ALA A 397 -7.61 -25.95 -31.55
CA ALA A 397 -8.42 -26.31 -32.71
C ALA A 397 -7.61 -26.27 -34.05
N ILE A 398 -6.80 -25.19 -34.25
CA ILE A 398 -5.92 -25.09 -35.42
C ILE A 398 -4.88 -26.23 -35.42
N PHE A 399 -4.30 -26.52 -34.24
CA PHE A 399 -3.33 -27.61 -34.10
C PHE A 399 -3.95 -28.98 -34.48
N MET A 400 -5.17 -29.26 -33.98
CA MET A 400 -5.90 -30.49 -34.32
C MET A 400 -6.23 -30.60 -35.81
N ALA A 401 -6.59 -29.48 -36.45
CA ALA A 401 -6.82 -29.41 -37.87
C ALA A 401 -5.55 -29.70 -38.69
N ILE A 402 -4.39 -29.16 -38.25
CA ILE A 402 -3.10 -29.38 -38.96
C ILE A 402 -2.68 -30.84 -38.91
N ILE A 403 -2.89 -31.53 -37.77
CA ILE A 403 -2.52 -32.95 -37.62
C ILE A 403 -3.58 -33.92 -38.15
N GLY A 404 -4.65 -33.40 -38.75
CA GLY A 404 -5.65 -34.20 -39.45
C GLY A 404 -6.71 -34.89 -38.58
N TYR A 405 -6.97 -34.34 -37.39
CA TYR A 405 -8.03 -34.81 -36.49
C TYR A 405 -9.33 -33.97 -36.53
N LEU A 406 -9.39 -32.91 -37.32
CA LEU A 406 -10.58 -32.07 -37.54
C LEU A 406 -10.94 -31.96 -39.03
#